data_a62cf95151f4336da943b1c3acd2aef4
#
_entry.id   a62cf95151f4336da943b1c3acd2aef4
#
_cell.length_a   1.000
_cell.length_b   1.000
_cell.length_c   1.000
_cell.angle_alpha   90.00
_cell.angle_beta   90.00
_cell.angle_gamma   90.00
#
_symmetry.space_group_name_H-M   'P 1'
#
loop_
_entity.id
_entity.type
_entity.pdbx_description
1 polymer ?
#
loop_
_entity_poly.entity_id
_entity_poly.type
_entity_poly.pdbx_seq_one_letter_code
_entity_poly.pdbx_strand_id
1 'polypeptide(L)'
;MSFSTKTKAVIYARVSSQKQLREGDGLASQQARCEEFASRRGYEIVRVFKDDASGSLIDRPGMKAMLSFLRGNRKHNPVVIIDDISRLARGLEAHLQLRADIAKAGGRLESPSIEFGEDSDSKLVENLLASVSQHQRQKNGEQTRNRMRGRLLNGHWSFKAPIGYKFVRHAEYGKHLVRDEPMASLIAEIFESYASGRFSGQAEIVRFLEGNPGWPRDRRNHLNVERVTEILTRVLYAGYINPPPAWEVSMRPGKHEAIISLATFNAVQDKMKANAKVPARKDINTEFPLRNFVTCECGSA
;
A
#
# COMPACT_ATOMS: atom_id res chain seq x y z
N MET A 1 13.44 -57.03 -14.77
CA MET A 1 13.32 -55.65 -15.25
C MET A 1 13.04 -54.79 -14.03
N SER A 2 14.06 -54.06 -13.55
CA SER A 2 13.92 -53.17 -12.40
C SER A 2 13.17 -51.91 -12.88
N PHE A 3 11.94 -51.69 -12.43
CA PHE A 3 11.24 -50.44 -12.63
C PHE A 3 11.95 -49.37 -11.82
N SER A 4 12.82 -48.59 -12.46
CA SER A 4 13.36 -47.38 -11.88
C SER A 4 12.20 -46.43 -11.59
N THR A 5 11.72 -46.37 -10.37
CA THR A 5 10.72 -45.41 -9.94
C THR A 5 11.32 -44.00 -10.04
N LYS A 6 10.86 -43.23 -11.01
CA LYS A 6 11.31 -41.84 -11.18
C LYS A 6 11.05 -41.04 -9.88
N THR A 7 12.01 -40.24 -9.49
CA THR A 7 11.86 -39.34 -8.35
C THR A 7 10.70 -38.36 -8.60
N LYS A 8 9.73 -38.33 -7.69
CA LYS A 8 8.57 -37.39 -7.79
C LYS A 8 8.98 -35.97 -7.45
N ALA A 9 8.54 -35.04 -8.24
CA ALA A 9 8.78 -33.60 -8.01
C ALA A 9 7.49 -32.81 -8.00
N VAL A 10 7.49 -31.70 -7.27
CA VAL A 10 6.46 -30.66 -7.30
C VAL A 10 7.09 -29.34 -7.64
N ILE A 11 6.38 -28.49 -8.37
CA ILE A 11 6.82 -27.13 -8.70
C ILE A 11 6.06 -26.15 -7.83
N TYR A 12 6.76 -25.15 -7.30
CA TYR A 12 6.16 -23.99 -6.66
C TYR A 12 6.56 -22.72 -7.40
N ALA A 13 5.56 -21.99 -7.92
CA ALA A 13 5.74 -20.74 -8.64
C ALA A 13 4.97 -19.58 -7.96
N ARG A 14 5.56 -18.37 -7.92
CA ARG A 14 4.95 -17.21 -7.29
C ARG A 14 5.28 -15.91 -8.00
N VAL A 15 4.29 -15.02 -8.11
CA VAL A 15 4.48 -13.62 -8.50
C VAL A 15 4.07 -12.68 -7.38
N SER A 16 4.73 -11.51 -7.29
CA SER A 16 4.49 -10.54 -6.24
C SER A 16 3.55 -9.39 -6.63
N SER A 17 3.22 -9.25 -7.91
CA SER A 17 2.31 -8.21 -8.43
C SER A 17 1.74 -8.57 -9.79
N GLN A 18 0.57 -8.01 -10.11
CA GLN A 18 -0.05 -8.12 -11.44
C GLN A 18 0.81 -7.52 -12.58
N LYS A 19 1.75 -6.63 -12.25
CA LYS A 19 2.68 -6.05 -13.24
C LYS A 19 3.67 -7.09 -13.76
N GLN A 20 4.16 -7.99 -12.90
CA GLN A 20 5.05 -9.09 -13.29
C GLN A 20 4.35 -10.13 -14.18
N LEU A 21 3.02 -10.26 -14.09
CA LEU A 21 2.23 -11.09 -15.01
C LEU A 21 2.25 -10.56 -16.45
N ARG A 22 2.43 -9.24 -16.64
CA ARG A 22 2.42 -8.58 -17.96
C ARG A 22 3.79 -8.48 -18.62
N GLU A 23 4.88 -8.56 -17.86
CA GLU A 23 6.25 -8.30 -18.33
C GLU A 23 7.05 -9.58 -18.69
N GLY A 24 6.41 -10.75 -18.83
CA GLY A 24 7.07 -11.98 -19.31
C GLY A 24 7.74 -12.84 -18.21
N ASP A 25 7.97 -12.32 -17.01
CA ASP A 25 8.47 -13.05 -15.83
C ASP A 25 7.34 -13.69 -15.00
N GLY A 26 6.26 -14.05 -15.69
CA GLY A 26 5.06 -14.59 -15.09
C GLY A 26 5.20 -16.02 -14.57
N LEU A 27 4.11 -16.52 -13.94
CA LEU A 27 4.03 -17.90 -13.43
C LEU A 27 4.35 -18.96 -14.48
N ALA A 28 3.96 -18.72 -15.75
CA ALA A 28 4.20 -19.65 -16.86
C ALA A 28 5.69 -19.79 -17.17
N SER A 29 6.45 -18.70 -17.18
CA SER A 29 7.88 -18.66 -17.44
C SER A 29 8.67 -19.40 -16.33
N GLN A 30 8.31 -19.17 -15.06
CA GLN A 30 8.90 -19.88 -13.92
C GLN A 30 8.61 -21.38 -13.99
N GLN A 31 7.36 -21.75 -14.32
CA GLN A 31 6.96 -23.14 -14.46
C GLN A 31 7.76 -23.82 -15.57
N ALA A 32 7.90 -23.21 -16.75
CA ALA A 32 8.65 -23.76 -17.87
C ALA A 32 10.12 -24.04 -17.53
N ARG A 33 10.82 -23.11 -16.82
CA ARG A 33 12.20 -23.32 -16.36
C ARG A 33 12.31 -24.47 -15.35
N CYS A 34 11.35 -24.60 -14.43
CA CYS A 34 11.31 -25.71 -13.48
C CYS A 34 11.00 -27.05 -14.17
N GLU A 35 10.15 -27.06 -15.20
CA GLU A 35 9.82 -28.26 -16.00
C GLU A 35 11.05 -28.74 -16.80
N GLU A 36 11.79 -27.81 -17.41
CA GLU A 36 13.03 -28.11 -18.10
C GLU A 36 14.08 -28.69 -17.15
N PHE A 37 14.23 -28.09 -15.95
CA PHE A 37 15.12 -28.61 -14.92
C PHE A 37 14.72 -30.01 -14.48
N ALA A 38 13.43 -30.26 -14.20
CA ALA A 38 12.93 -31.59 -13.83
C ALA A 38 13.21 -32.65 -14.91
N SER A 39 13.00 -32.28 -16.20
CA SER A 39 13.26 -33.14 -17.33
C SER A 39 14.73 -33.50 -17.41
N ARG A 40 15.66 -32.56 -17.27
CA ARG A 40 17.13 -32.82 -17.27
C ARG A 40 17.56 -33.68 -16.11
N ARG A 41 16.91 -33.59 -14.95
CA ARG A 41 17.19 -34.44 -13.75
C ARG A 41 16.44 -35.78 -13.76
N GLY A 42 15.57 -36.02 -14.74
CA GLY A 42 14.77 -37.25 -14.84
C GLY A 42 13.66 -37.33 -13.79
N TYR A 43 13.18 -36.22 -13.27
CA TYR A 43 12.10 -36.17 -12.28
C TYR A 43 10.73 -36.25 -12.95
N GLU A 44 9.75 -36.84 -12.23
CA GLU A 44 8.34 -36.85 -12.62
C GLU A 44 7.60 -35.73 -11.87
N ILE A 45 7.11 -34.75 -12.59
CA ILE A 45 6.31 -33.65 -12.01
C ILE A 45 4.91 -34.17 -11.71
N VAL A 46 4.57 -34.30 -10.43
CA VAL A 46 3.27 -34.79 -9.98
C VAL A 46 2.28 -33.68 -9.71
N ARG A 47 2.75 -32.45 -9.39
CA ARG A 47 1.86 -31.31 -9.13
C ARG A 47 2.60 -29.97 -9.24
N VAL A 48 1.84 -28.93 -9.63
CA VAL A 48 2.29 -27.54 -9.66
C VAL A 48 1.44 -26.73 -8.68
N PHE A 49 2.08 -25.96 -7.81
CA PHE A 49 1.45 -25.07 -6.85
C PHE A 49 1.78 -23.62 -7.22
N LYS A 50 0.78 -22.75 -7.17
CA LYS A 50 0.93 -21.34 -7.59
C LYS A 50 0.36 -20.40 -6.54
N ASP A 51 1.04 -19.27 -6.32
CA ASP A 51 0.54 -18.14 -5.54
C ASP A 51 0.74 -16.85 -6.33
N ASP A 52 -0.32 -16.06 -6.47
CA ASP A 52 -0.38 -14.79 -7.21
C ASP A 52 -0.42 -13.56 -6.31
N ALA A 53 -0.31 -13.76 -4.99
CA ALA A 53 -0.47 -12.71 -4.00
C ALA A 53 0.86 -12.24 -3.38
N SER A 54 0.93 -10.95 -3.07
CA SER A 54 2.03 -10.32 -2.33
C SER A 54 1.96 -10.54 -0.80
N GLY A 55 1.11 -11.43 -0.31
CA GLY A 55 0.82 -11.67 1.09
C GLY A 55 1.99 -12.19 1.93
N SER A 56 1.84 -12.15 3.25
CA SER A 56 2.72 -12.81 4.21
C SER A 56 2.73 -14.33 4.00
N LEU A 57 3.69 -15.05 4.59
CA LEU A 57 3.73 -16.52 4.56
C LEU A 57 2.41 -17.17 4.99
N ILE A 58 1.66 -16.50 5.88
CA ILE A 58 0.38 -16.96 6.44
C ILE A 58 -0.73 -17.00 5.37
N ASP A 59 -0.64 -16.13 4.34
CA ASP A 59 -1.69 -15.94 3.33
C ASP A 59 -1.37 -16.57 1.97
N ARG A 60 -0.54 -17.61 1.92
CA ARG A 60 -0.16 -18.31 0.69
C ARG A 60 -0.87 -19.68 0.58
N PRO A 61 -2.04 -19.73 -0.05
CA PRO A 61 -2.80 -20.97 -0.16
C PRO A 61 -2.06 -22.06 -0.94
N GLY A 62 -1.34 -21.71 -2.01
CA GLY A 62 -0.52 -22.63 -2.79
C GLY A 62 0.62 -23.24 -1.98
N MET A 63 1.31 -22.42 -1.16
CA MET A 63 2.35 -22.92 -0.24
C MET A 63 1.78 -23.86 0.82
N LYS A 64 0.66 -23.51 1.44
CA LYS A 64 -0.02 -24.36 2.43
C LYS A 64 -0.41 -25.71 1.82
N ALA A 65 -1.00 -25.68 0.61
CA ALA A 65 -1.39 -26.87 -0.12
C ALA A 65 -0.17 -27.74 -0.47
N MET A 66 0.95 -27.14 -0.88
CA MET A 66 2.20 -27.85 -1.14
C MET A 66 2.72 -28.55 0.12
N LEU A 67 2.84 -27.85 1.25
CA LEU A 67 3.30 -28.46 2.51
C LEU A 67 2.38 -29.58 2.98
N SER A 68 1.06 -29.44 2.80
CA SER A 68 0.10 -30.53 3.09
C SER A 68 0.31 -31.73 2.18
N PHE A 69 0.52 -31.50 0.88
CA PHE A 69 0.83 -32.56 -0.09
C PHE A 69 2.13 -33.30 0.26
N LEU A 70 3.20 -32.58 0.63
CA LEU A 70 4.47 -33.16 1.04
C LEU A 70 4.29 -34.09 2.25
N ARG A 71 3.55 -33.66 3.28
CA ARG A 71 3.27 -34.47 4.47
C ARG A 71 2.57 -35.78 4.12
N GLY A 72 1.60 -35.75 3.21
CA GLY A 72 0.88 -36.92 2.73
C GLY A 72 1.74 -37.87 1.87
N ASN A 73 2.83 -37.35 1.27
CA ASN A 73 3.70 -38.08 0.37
C ASN A 73 5.14 -38.31 0.91
N ARG A 74 5.34 -38.14 2.21
CA ARG A 74 6.64 -38.14 2.88
C ARG A 74 7.49 -39.39 2.55
N LYS A 75 6.85 -40.55 2.36
CA LYS A 75 7.52 -41.80 2.01
C LYS A 75 8.27 -41.76 0.67
N HIS A 76 7.90 -40.85 -0.22
CA HIS A 76 8.49 -40.71 -1.55
C HIS A 76 9.56 -39.63 -1.62
N ASN A 77 9.82 -38.90 -0.52
CA ASN A 77 10.75 -37.77 -0.43
C ASN A 77 10.72 -36.87 -1.67
N PRO A 78 9.57 -36.27 -1.99
CA PRO A 78 9.41 -35.55 -3.24
C PRO A 78 10.28 -34.27 -3.29
N VAL A 79 10.83 -33.98 -4.48
CA VAL A 79 11.62 -32.79 -4.73
C VAL A 79 10.69 -31.60 -4.92
N VAL A 80 10.95 -30.50 -4.23
CA VAL A 80 10.30 -29.21 -4.43
C VAL A 80 11.19 -28.36 -5.32
N ILE A 81 10.73 -28.04 -6.53
CA ILE A 81 11.48 -27.23 -7.49
C ILE A 81 10.93 -25.82 -7.46
N ILE A 82 11.80 -24.83 -7.28
CA ILE A 82 11.51 -23.39 -7.38
C ILE A 82 12.49 -22.73 -8.34
N ASP A 83 12.00 -21.76 -9.12
CA ASP A 83 12.80 -21.06 -10.12
C ASP A 83 13.95 -20.24 -9.50
N ASP A 84 13.65 -19.50 -8.44
CA ASP A 84 14.61 -18.64 -7.74
C ASP A 84 14.29 -18.57 -6.24
N ILE A 85 15.33 -18.40 -5.42
CA ILE A 85 15.24 -18.30 -3.95
C ILE A 85 14.31 -17.15 -3.50
N SER A 86 14.35 -16.03 -4.23
CA SER A 86 13.50 -14.87 -3.95
C SER A 86 11.99 -15.19 -4.08
N ARG A 87 11.65 -16.26 -4.78
CA ARG A 87 10.27 -16.75 -4.93
C ARG A 87 9.82 -17.55 -3.73
N LEU A 88 10.74 -18.15 -2.97
CA LEU A 88 10.39 -18.91 -1.78
C LEU A 88 9.97 -17.98 -0.63
N ALA A 89 10.78 -16.98 -0.29
CA ALA A 89 10.49 -16.06 0.82
C ALA A 89 11.09 -14.65 0.62
N ARG A 90 10.57 -13.67 1.36
CA ARG A 90 11.04 -12.28 1.35
C ARG A 90 11.94 -11.99 2.53
N GLY A 91 13.10 -12.59 2.59
CA GLY A 91 14.07 -12.39 3.67
C GLY A 91 14.70 -13.69 4.11
N LEU A 92 15.88 -13.58 4.69
CA LEU A 92 16.69 -14.74 5.08
C LEU A 92 15.96 -15.62 6.10
N GLU A 93 15.44 -15.01 7.16
CA GLU A 93 14.76 -15.75 8.24
C GLU A 93 13.55 -16.53 7.73
N ALA A 94 12.68 -15.88 6.94
CA ALA A 94 11.51 -16.52 6.34
C ALA A 94 11.90 -17.62 5.33
N HIS A 95 13.03 -17.45 4.63
CA HIS A 95 13.57 -18.46 3.72
C HIS A 95 14.06 -19.69 4.49
N LEU A 96 14.87 -19.51 5.53
CA LEU A 96 15.37 -20.60 6.36
C LEU A 96 14.25 -21.37 7.06
N GLN A 97 13.26 -20.65 7.60
CA GLN A 97 12.08 -21.25 8.22
C GLN A 97 11.32 -22.13 7.23
N LEU A 98 11.07 -21.62 6.02
CA LEU A 98 10.30 -22.34 5.02
C LEU A 98 11.07 -23.55 4.45
N ARG A 99 12.39 -23.46 4.31
CA ARG A 99 13.25 -24.58 3.99
C ARG A 99 13.14 -25.68 5.06
N ALA A 100 13.21 -25.28 6.33
CA ALA A 100 13.03 -26.22 7.45
C ALA A 100 11.63 -26.86 7.43
N ASP A 101 10.58 -26.11 7.09
CA ASP A 101 9.21 -26.62 7.00
C ASP A 101 9.03 -27.60 5.84
N ILE A 102 9.67 -27.35 4.69
CA ILE A 102 9.72 -28.31 3.56
C ILE A 102 10.42 -29.59 3.97
N ALA A 103 11.59 -29.49 4.60
CA ALA A 103 12.33 -30.64 5.08
C ALA A 103 11.53 -31.43 6.14
N LYS A 104 10.93 -30.77 7.13
CA LYS A 104 10.02 -31.38 8.11
C LYS A 104 8.82 -32.07 7.46
N ALA A 105 8.29 -31.54 6.37
CA ALA A 105 7.22 -32.14 5.60
C ALA A 105 7.66 -33.35 4.76
N GLY A 106 8.98 -33.63 4.69
CA GLY A 106 9.56 -34.75 3.96
C GLY A 106 9.85 -34.41 2.49
N GLY A 107 10.02 -33.15 2.14
CA GLY A 107 10.45 -32.71 0.82
C GLY A 107 11.91 -32.25 0.79
N ARG A 108 12.52 -32.24 -0.39
CA ARG A 108 13.87 -31.72 -0.67
C ARG A 108 13.74 -30.53 -1.63
N LEU A 109 14.36 -29.38 -1.29
CA LEU A 109 14.33 -28.18 -2.11
C LEU A 109 15.43 -28.20 -3.17
N GLU A 110 15.07 -27.93 -4.43
CA GLU A 110 16.00 -27.73 -5.54
C GLU A 110 15.60 -26.52 -6.40
N SER A 111 16.58 -25.94 -7.10
CA SER A 111 16.35 -24.79 -8.00
C SER A 111 17.22 -24.90 -9.25
N PRO A 112 16.72 -24.53 -10.45
CA PRO A 112 17.55 -24.40 -11.64
C PRO A 112 18.62 -23.31 -11.53
N SER A 113 18.39 -22.30 -10.67
CA SER A 113 19.29 -21.15 -10.50
C SER A 113 20.40 -21.39 -9.47
N ILE A 114 20.26 -22.38 -8.57
CA ILE A 114 21.17 -22.63 -7.46
C ILE A 114 21.17 -24.09 -7.09
N GLU A 115 22.36 -24.68 -6.95
CA GLU A 115 22.50 -26.01 -6.35
C GLU A 115 22.40 -25.90 -4.82
N PHE A 116 21.33 -26.48 -4.27
CA PHE A 116 21.12 -26.58 -2.83
C PHE A 116 21.71 -27.91 -2.32
N GLY A 117 22.96 -27.88 -1.89
CA GLY A 117 23.56 -28.99 -1.17
C GLY A 117 23.16 -29.01 0.31
N GLU A 118 23.43 -30.12 1.00
CA GLU A 118 23.29 -30.21 2.46
C GLU A 118 24.59 -29.85 3.19
N ASP A 119 25.69 -29.70 2.47
CA ASP A 119 27.00 -29.31 2.96
C ASP A 119 27.02 -27.85 3.45
N SER A 120 28.01 -27.52 4.29
CA SER A 120 28.16 -26.20 4.90
C SER A 120 28.36 -25.08 3.87
N ASP A 121 29.04 -25.40 2.75
CA ASP A 121 29.34 -24.40 1.70
C ASP A 121 28.09 -24.03 0.91
N SER A 122 27.24 -24.97 0.55
CA SER A 122 25.95 -24.72 -0.09
C SER A 122 25.01 -23.88 0.79
N LYS A 123 25.00 -24.16 2.11
CA LYS A 123 24.26 -23.34 3.08
C LYS A 123 24.80 -21.92 3.18
N LEU A 124 26.11 -21.75 3.13
CA LEU A 124 26.75 -20.43 3.13
C LEU A 124 26.38 -19.63 1.89
N VAL A 125 26.45 -20.24 0.71
CA VAL A 125 26.06 -19.59 -0.58
C VAL A 125 24.59 -19.19 -0.55
N GLU A 126 23.70 -20.06 -0.06
CA GLU A 126 22.27 -19.77 0.09
C GLU A 126 22.02 -18.56 1.01
N ASN A 127 22.67 -18.53 2.17
CA ASN A 127 22.56 -17.43 3.13
C ASN A 127 23.10 -16.12 2.55
N LEU A 128 24.19 -16.18 1.81
CA LEU A 128 24.79 -15.01 1.15
C LEU A 128 23.85 -14.43 0.09
N LEU A 129 23.27 -15.26 -0.76
CA LEU A 129 22.31 -14.85 -1.79
C LEU A 129 21.02 -14.28 -1.21
N ALA A 130 20.50 -14.85 -0.12
CA ALA A 130 19.37 -14.30 0.60
C ALA A 130 19.68 -12.93 1.20
N SER A 131 20.89 -12.75 1.77
CA SER A 131 21.36 -11.47 2.33
C SER A 131 21.53 -10.40 1.24
N VAL A 132 22.12 -10.76 0.09
CA VAL A 132 22.25 -9.86 -1.08
C VAL A 132 20.87 -9.42 -1.58
N SER A 133 19.93 -10.36 -1.69
CA SER A 133 18.55 -10.06 -2.12
C SER A 133 17.84 -9.14 -1.14
N GLN A 134 18.06 -9.29 0.16
CA GLN A 134 17.52 -8.39 1.19
C GLN A 134 18.14 -6.99 1.09
N HIS A 135 19.47 -6.91 0.98
CA HIS A 135 20.19 -5.63 0.81
C HIS A 135 19.69 -4.87 -0.43
N GLN A 136 19.52 -5.56 -1.56
CA GLN A 136 19.01 -4.97 -2.78
C GLN A 136 17.59 -4.37 -2.61
N ARG A 137 16.70 -5.07 -1.88
CA ARG A 137 15.35 -4.55 -1.55
C ARG A 137 15.42 -3.30 -0.68
N GLN A 138 16.28 -3.29 0.34
CA GLN A 138 16.47 -2.12 1.20
C GLN A 138 16.97 -0.93 0.38
N LYS A 139 18.01 -1.14 -0.42
CA LYS A 139 18.59 -0.11 -1.29
C LYS A 139 17.58 0.46 -2.30
N ASN A 140 16.75 -0.39 -2.90
CA ASN A 140 15.66 0.05 -3.78
C ASN A 140 14.60 0.87 -3.03
N GLY A 141 14.29 0.49 -1.78
CA GLY A 141 13.40 1.25 -0.89
C GLY A 141 13.95 2.64 -0.58
N GLU A 142 15.21 2.71 -0.19
CA GLU A 142 15.93 3.97 0.10
C GLU A 142 15.99 4.89 -1.13
N GLN A 143 16.35 4.34 -2.30
CA GLN A 143 16.37 5.10 -3.55
C GLN A 143 14.99 5.66 -3.91
N THR A 144 13.93 4.87 -3.71
CA THR A 144 12.55 5.31 -3.94
C THR A 144 12.19 6.43 -2.99
N ARG A 145 12.51 6.28 -1.69
CA ARG A 145 12.28 7.32 -0.68
C ARG A 145 13.05 8.60 -1.03
N ASN A 146 14.31 8.50 -1.40
CA ASN A 146 15.13 9.65 -1.77
C ASN A 146 14.59 10.37 -3.00
N ARG A 147 14.14 9.65 -4.02
CA ARG A 147 13.48 10.23 -5.21
C ARG A 147 12.18 10.95 -4.83
N MET A 148 11.36 10.36 -3.98
CA MET A 148 10.12 10.99 -3.49
C MET A 148 10.44 12.25 -2.70
N ARG A 149 11.43 12.20 -1.79
CA ARG A 149 11.90 13.36 -1.01
C ARG A 149 12.42 14.47 -1.92
N GLY A 150 13.23 14.15 -2.92
CA GLY A 150 13.71 15.12 -3.92
C GLY A 150 12.57 15.81 -4.67
N ARG A 151 11.53 15.07 -5.06
CA ARG A 151 10.32 15.64 -5.66
C ARG A 151 9.58 16.58 -4.73
N LEU A 152 9.41 16.21 -3.45
CA LEU A 152 8.79 17.06 -2.42
C LEU A 152 9.61 18.34 -2.19
N LEU A 153 10.94 18.25 -2.15
CA LEU A 153 11.84 19.41 -2.05
C LEU A 153 11.65 20.38 -3.23
N ASN A 154 11.30 19.88 -4.40
CA ASN A 154 11.02 20.67 -5.59
C ASN A 154 9.54 21.10 -5.74
N GLY A 155 8.73 20.93 -4.69
CA GLY A 155 7.32 21.33 -4.68
C GLY A 155 6.36 20.37 -5.40
N HIS A 156 6.80 19.17 -5.77
CA HIS A 156 5.93 18.18 -6.41
C HIS A 156 5.34 17.20 -5.40
N TRP A 157 4.01 17.11 -5.35
CA TRP A 157 3.34 16.12 -4.52
C TRP A 157 3.65 14.70 -4.97
N SER A 158 4.05 13.82 -4.06
CA SER A 158 4.53 12.46 -4.36
C SER A 158 3.67 11.35 -3.76
N PHE A 159 2.58 11.70 -3.08
CA PHE A 159 1.64 10.74 -2.50
C PHE A 159 0.40 10.58 -3.39
N LYS A 160 -0.61 9.83 -2.91
CA LYS A 160 -1.89 9.70 -3.59
C LYS A 160 -2.49 11.09 -3.86
N ALA A 161 -3.05 11.30 -5.06
CA ALA A 161 -3.77 12.52 -5.38
C ALA A 161 -4.97 12.67 -4.44
N PRO A 162 -5.15 13.82 -3.77
CA PRO A 162 -6.36 14.09 -3.00
C PRO A 162 -7.56 14.35 -3.93
N ILE A 163 -8.77 14.29 -3.38
CA ILE A 163 -9.99 14.63 -4.12
C ILE A 163 -9.85 16.06 -4.66
N GLY A 164 -10.34 16.31 -5.87
CA GLY A 164 -10.17 17.59 -6.58
C GLY A 164 -8.88 17.70 -7.39
N TYR A 165 -8.00 16.70 -7.30
CA TYR A 165 -6.79 16.59 -8.11
C TYR A 165 -6.62 15.22 -8.72
N LYS A 166 -5.99 15.16 -9.91
CA LYS A 166 -5.51 13.95 -10.56
C LYS A 166 -4.07 14.10 -11.03
N PHE A 167 -3.39 12.98 -11.23
CA PHE A 167 -2.06 12.98 -11.82
C PHE A 167 -2.12 12.92 -13.33
N VAL A 168 -1.43 13.85 -13.98
CA VAL A 168 -1.13 13.82 -15.41
C VAL A 168 0.37 13.66 -15.60
N ARG A 169 0.78 12.99 -16.66
CA ARG A 169 2.19 12.80 -17.00
C ARG A 169 2.67 14.00 -17.82
N HIS A 170 3.66 14.72 -17.31
CA HIS A 170 4.33 15.81 -18.00
C HIS A 170 5.71 15.35 -18.50
N ALA A 171 6.15 15.82 -19.66
CA ALA A 171 7.41 15.40 -20.26
C ALA A 171 8.64 15.70 -19.38
N GLU A 172 8.70 16.88 -18.76
CA GLU A 172 9.83 17.31 -17.95
C GLU A 172 9.74 16.85 -16.47
N TYR A 173 8.54 16.92 -15.87
CA TYR A 173 8.38 16.77 -14.42
C TYR A 173 7.80 15.41 -14.01
N GLY A 174 7.51 14.54 -14.98
CA GLY A 174 6.87 13.26 -14.72
C GLY A 174 5.42 13.42 -14.25
N LYS A 175 5.02 12.76 -13.15
CA LYS A 175 3.66 12.90 -12.60
C LYS A 175 3.47 14.28 -11.98
N HIS A 176 2.46 15.03 -12.45
CA HIS A 176 2.11 16.35 -11.97
C HIS A 176 0.63 16.38 -11.56
N LEU A 177 0.29 17.10 -10.48
CA LEU A 177 -1.09 17.30 -10.05
C LEU A 177 -1.74 18.37 -10.90
N VAL A 178 -2.91 18.05 -11.45
CA VAL A 178 -3.81 18.99 -12.12
C VAL A 178 -5.19 18.93 -11.48
N ARG A 179 -5.97 19.99 -11.62
CA ARG A 179 -7.37 20.02 -11.14
C ARG A 179 -8.19 18.93 -11.80
N ASP A 180 -9.06 18.32 -11.06
CA ASP A 180 -9.99 17.28 -11.50
C ASP A 180 -11.41 17.74 -11.33
N GLU A 181 -11.99 18.26 -12.42
CA GLU A 181 -13.36 18.73 -12.42
C GLU A 181 -14.34 17.55 -12.59
N PRO A 182 -15.54 17.62 -11.96
CA PRO A 182 -16.09 18.74 -11.18
C PRO A 182 -15.66 18.77 -9.70
N MET A 183 -14.81 17.84 -9.25
CA MET A 183 -14.45 17.73 -7.83
C MET A 183 -13.65 18.92 -7.32
N ALA A 184 -12.82 19.55 -8.17
CA ALA A 184 -12.08 20.74 -7.79
C ALA A 184 -13.01 21.92 -7.49
N SER A 185 -14.01 22.13 -8.33
CA SER A 185 -15.03 23.17 -8.11
C SER A 185 -15.85 22.94 -6.83
N LEU A 186 -16.22 21.69 -6.54
CA LEU A 186 -16.89 21.33 -5.28
C LEU A 186 -16.01 21.61 -4.05
N ILE A 187 -14.71 21.35 -4.12
CA ILE A 187 -13.76 21.67 -3.05
C ILE A 187 -13.68 23.19 -2.85
N ALA A 188 -13.61 23.98 -3.93
CA ALA A 188 -13.64 25.44 -3.83
C ALA A 188 -14.90 25.93 -3.12
N GLU A 189 -16.07 25.45 -3.54
CA GLU A 189 -17.37 25.81 -2.94
C GLU A 189 -17.44 25.47 -1.45
N ILE A 190 -16.93 24.31 -1.03
CA ILE A 190 -16.86 23.92 0.38
C ILE A 190 -16.04 24.92 1.19
N PHE A 191 -14.84 25.28 0.72
CA PHE A 191 -13.96 26.19 1.44
C PHE A 191 -14.55 27.61 1.51
N GLU A 192 -15.07 28.16 0.40
CA GLU A 192 -15.66 29.46 0.32
C GLU A 192 -16.94 29.57 1.17
N SER A 193 -17.81 28.55 1.09
CA SER A 193 -19.05 28.53 1.88
C SER A 193 -18.76 28.36 3.38
N TYR A 194 -17.73 27.61 3.75
CA TYR A 194 -17.35 27.49 5.15
C TYR A 194 -16.68 28.77 5.66
N ALA A 195 -15.79 29.39 4.88
CA ALA A 195 -15.14 30.66 5.24
C ALA A 195 -16.14 31.79 5.41
N SER A 196 -17.08 31.94 4.46
CA SER A 196 -18.13 33.01 4.50
C SER A 196 -19.20 32.81 5.58
N GLY A 197 -19.28 31.61 6.19
CA GLY A 197 -20.30 31.30 7.19
C GLY A 197 -21.60 30.72 6.62
N ARG A 198 -21.70 30.48 5.32
CA ARG A 198 -22.83 29.76 4.71
C ARG A 198 -22.99 28.37 5.31
N PHE A 199 -21.87 27.67 5.58
CA PHE A 199 -21.84 26.47 6.41
C PHE A 199 -21.41 26.83 7.83
N SER A 200 -22.26 26.54 8.82
CA SER A 200 -21.99 26.78 10.24
C SER A 200 -21.05 25.71 10.83
N GLY A 201 -21.11 24.50 10.30
CA GLY A 201 -20.32 23.37 10.80
C GLY A 201 -20.02 22.32 9.73
N GLN A 202 -19.12 21.40 10.09
CA GLN A 202 -18.68 20.32 9.18
C GLN A 202 -19.82 19.35 8.83
N ALA A 203 -20.81 19.18 9.72
CA ALA A 203 -21.99 18.35 9.45
C ALA A 203 -22.84 18.86 8.27
N GLU A 204 -22.89 20.19 8.07
CA GLU A 204 -23.58 20.77 6.91
C GLU A 204 -22.82 20.49 5.62
N ILE A 205 -21.49 20.52 5.66
CA ILE A 205 -20.65 20.13 4.51
C ILE A 205 -20.90 18.67 4.14
N VAL A 206 -21.02 17.77 5.13
CA VAL A 206 -21.36 16.37 4.87
C VAL A 206 -22.69 16.27 4.14
N ARG A 207 -23.75 16.93 4.60
CA ARG A 207 -25.08 16.93 3.94
C ARG A 207 -25.01 17.49 2.52
N PHE A 208 -24.27 18.57 2.32
CA PHE A 208 -24.05 19.13 0.99
C PHE A 208 -23.38 18.14 0.04
N LEU A 209 -22.36 17.43 0.50
CA LEU A 209 -21.65 16.42 -0.27
C LEU A 209 -22.48 15.15 -0.52
N GLU A 210 -23.37 14.79 0.41
CA GLU A 210 -24.32 13.68 0.23
C GLU A 210 -25.28 13.92 -0.92
N GLY A 211 -25.63 15.19 -1.18
CA GLY A 211 -26.43 15.61 -2.34
C GLY A 211 -25.71 15.51 -3.69
N ASN A 212 -24.39 15.25 -3.70
CA ASN A 212 -23.59 15.17 -4.92
C ASN A 212 -23.26 13.70 -5.28
N PRO A 213 -23.92 13.10 -6.28
CA PRO A 213 -23.75 11.68 -6.62
C PRO A 213 -22.33 11.28 -7.05
N GLY A 214 -21.58 12.24 -7.61
CA GLY A 214 -20.19 12.05 -8.07
C GLY A 214 -19.15 12.04 -6.94
N TRP A 215 -19.55 12.40 -5.70
CA TRP A 215 -18.60 12.46 -4.59
C TRP A 215 -18.20 11.05 -4.11
N PRO A 216 -16.89 10.77 -3.96
CA PRO A 216 -16.43 9.44 -3.56
C PRO A 216 -16.81 9.13 -2.10
N ARG A 217 -17.53 8.04 -1.92
CA ARG A 217 -18.00 7.51 -0.64
C ARG A 217 -17.10 6.37 -0.15
N ASP A 218 -17.19 6.04 1.13
CA ASP A 218 -16.50 4.88 1.69
C ASP A 218 -17.14 3.55 1.25
N ARG A 219 -16.56 2.41 1.71
CA ARG A 219 -17.06 1.08 1.39
C ARG A 219 -18.48 0.80 1.94
N ARG A 220 -18.95 1.60 2.90
CA ARG A 220 -20.28 1.51 3.52
C ARG A 220 -21.24 2.56 2.95
N ASN A 221 -20.85 3.22 1.85
CA ASN A 221 -21.60 4.31 1.21
C ASN A 221 -21.84 5.52 2.12
N HIS A 222 -20.97 5.75 3.12
CA HIS A 222 -21.05 6.84 4.07
C HIS A 222 -20.02 7.95 3.79
N LEU A 223 -20.41 9.18 4.11
CA LEU A 223 -19.53 10.34 4.27
C LEU A 223 -19.43 10.64 5.77
N ASN A 224 -18.22 10.75 6.29
CA ASN A 224 -18.01 11.09 7.70
C ASN A 224 -17.35 12.48 7.84
N VAL A 225 -17.55 13.08 9.03
CA VAL A 225 -17.01 14.41 9.38
C VAL A 225 -15.46 14.38 9.36
N GLU A 226 -14.82 13.25 9.68
CA GLU A 226 -13.37 13.11 9.66
C GLU A 226 -12.79 13.36 8.27
N ARG A 227 -13.49 12.89 7.22
CA ARG A 227 -13.11 13.13 5.83
C ARG A 227 -13.17 14.60 5.45
N VAL A 228 -14.20 15.30 5.93
CA VAL A 228 -14.34 16.75 5.75
C VAL A 228 -13.22 17.47 6.49
N THR A 229 -12.92 17.08 7.72
CA THR A 229 -11.79 17.63 8.50
C THR A 229 -10.47 17.46 7.76
N GLU A 230 -10.22 16.26 7.22
CA GLU A 230 -9.02 15.98 6.41
C GLU A 230 -8.91 16.92 5.20
N ILE A 231 -10.04 17.21 4.53
CA ILE A 231 -10.06 18.13 3.40
C ILE A 231 -9.77 19.55 3.88
N LEU A 232 -10.49 20.06 4.87
CA LEU A 232 -10.37 21.43 5.35
C LEU A 232 -8.99 21.77 5.94
N THR A 233 -8.27 20.79 6.47
CA THR A 233 -6.92 20.96 7.05
C THR A 233 -5.79 20.82 6.04
N ARG A 234 -6.09 20.42 4.82
CA ARG A 234 -5.07 20.12 3.81
C ARG A 234 -4.67 21.39 3.03
N VAL A 235 -3.53 21.98 3.40
CA VAL A 235 -3.00 23.21 2.75
C VAL A 235 -2.68 23.03 1.26
N LEU A 236 -2.65 21.80 0.76
CA LEU A 236 -2.42 21.50 -0.65
C LEU A 236 -3.45 22.16 -1.56
N TYR A 237 -4.69 22.34 -1.12
CA TYR A 237 -5.72 23.05 -1.87
C TYR A 237 -5.42 24.54 -2.06
N ALA A 238 -4.61 25.13 -1.17
CA ALA A 238 -4.12 26.51 -1.29
C ALA A 238 -2.80 26.63 -2.08
N GLY A 239 -2.39 25.57 -2.78
CA GLY A 239 -1.17 25.60 -3.61
C GLY A 239 0.13 25.35 -2.85
N TYR A 240 0.06 24.87 -1.61
CA TYR A 240 1.24 24.52 -0.80
C TYR A 240 1.32 23.01 -0.56
N ILE A 241 2.51 22.49 -0.42
CA ILE A 241 2.72 21.11 0.04
C ILE A 241 3.22 21.11 1.47
N ASN A 242 2.66 20.23 2.29
CA ASN A 242 3.09 19.98 3.67
C ASN A 242 3.13 18.46 3.88
N PRO A 243 4.25 17.80 3.53
CA PRO A 243 4.39 16.37 3.73
C PRO A 243 4.43 15.99 5.21
N PRO A 244 4.14 14.71 5.55
CA PRO A 244 4.30 14.24 6.93
C PRO A 244 5.72 14.47 7.47
N PRO A 245 5.89 14.74 8.79
CA PRO A 245 7.19 15.08 9.41
C PRO A 245 8.30 14.06 9.14
N ALA A 246 7.94 12.77 9.00
CA ALA A 246 8.88 11.68 8.69
C ALA A 246 9.65 11.86 7.36
N TRP A 247 9.25 12.80 6.51
CA TRP A 247 9.95 13.14 5.27
C TRP A 247 10.96 14.28 5.43
N GLU A 248 10.98 14.96 6.57
CA GLU A 248 11.90 16.07 6.88
C GLU A 248 11.88 17.16 5.78
N VAL A 249 10.68 17.49 5.30
CA VAL A 249 10.44 18.50 4.30
C VAL A 249 9.44 19.49 4.85
N SER A 250 9.87 20.74 5.04
CA SER A 250 9.00 21.84 5.51
C SER A 250 7.91 22.19 4.50
N MET A 251 6.83 22.78 4.98
CA MET A 251 5.78 23.37 4.13
C MET A 251 6.41 24.36 3.13
N ARG A 252 5.98 24.29 1.86
CA ARG A 252 6.48 25.12 0.78
C ARG A 252 5.47 25.25 -0.35
N PRO A 253 5.65 26.26 -1.25
CA PRO A 253 4.83 26.35 -2.45
C PRO A 253 4.90 25.09 -3.29
N GLY A 254 3.72 24.60 -3.71
CA GLY A 254 3.59 23.47 -4.62
C GLY A 254 3.73 23.92 -6.08
N LYS A 255 4.05 22.95 -6.96
CA LYS A 255 4.07 23.16 -8.43
C LYS A 255 2.71 22.89 -9.09
N HIS A 256 1.67 22.62 -8.32
CA HIS A 256 0.30 22.41 -8.78
C HIS A 256 -0.52 23.71 -8.66
N GLU A 257 -1.54 23.81 -9.47
CA GLU A 257 -2.49 24.94 -9.42
C GLU A 257 -3.32 24.85 -8.13
N ALA A 258 -3.45 25.99 -7.43
CA ALA A 258 -4.28 26.09 -6.24
C ALA A 258 -5.78 26.04 -6.62
N ILE A 259 -6.59 25.38 -5.80
CA ILE A 259 -8.06 25.40 -5.93
C ILE A 259 -8.66 26.61 -5.23
N ILE A 260 -8.05 27.01 -4.11
CA ILE A 260 -8.48 28.14 -3.28
C ILE A 260 -7.30 29.08 -2.99
N SER A 261 -7.58 30.28 -2.54
CA SER A 261 -6.55 31.21 -2.06
C SER A 261 -6.03 30.80 -0.69
N LEU A 262 -4.77 31.17 -0.36
CA LEU A 262 -4.22 30.98 0.98
C LEU A 262 -5.02 31.75 2.04
N ALA A 263 -5.58 32.92 1.69
CA ALA A 263 -6.43 33.69 2.57
C ALA A 263 -7.71 32.96 2.94
N THR A 264 -8.38 32.33 1.97
CA THR A 264 -9.55 31.47 2.21
C THR A 264 -9.21 30.30 3.11
N PHE A 265 -8.06 29.62 2.85
CA PHE A 265 -7.58 28.52 3.69
C PHE A 265 -7.38 28.97 5.15
N ASN A 266 -6.70 30.11 5.38
CA ASN A 266 -6.44 30.62 6.71
C ASN A 266 -7.74 30.99 7.44
N ALA A 267 -8.70 31.65 6.77
CA ALA A 267 -10.01 31.95 7.34
C ALA A 267 -10.75 30.69 7.81
N VAL A 268 -10.68 29.62 7.02
CA VAL A 268 -11.23 28.30 7.41
C VAL A 268 -10.52 27.74 8.65
N GLN A 269 -9.17 27.81 8.72
CA GLN A 269 -8.43 27.32 9.91
C GLN A 269 -8.81 28.11 11.17
N ASP A 270 -8.93 29.41 11.08
CA ASP A 270 -9.28 30.27 12.22
C ASP A 270 -10.70 29.95 12.71
N LYS A 271 -11.65 29.77 11.80
CA LYS A 271 -13.03 29.37 12.13
C LYS A 271 -13.06 27.97 12.78
N MET A 272 -12.29 27.00 12.28
CA MET A 272 -12.18 25.66 12.89
C MET A 272 -11.64 25.73 14.32
N LYS A 273 -10.62 26.58 14.58
CA LYS A 273 -10.05 26.77 15.93
C LYS A 273 -11.05 27.45 16.87
N ALA A 274 -11.81 28.42 16.38
CA ALA A 274 -12.84 29.09 17.18
C ALA A 274 -13.95 28.12 17.59
N ASN A 275 -14.43 27.29 16.68
CA ASN A 275 -15.48 26.30 16.94
C ASN A 275 -14.99 25.15 17.90
N ALA A 276 -13.68 24.84 17.90
CA ALA A 276 -13.12 23.83 18.79
C ALA A 276 -13.09 24.22 20.28
N LYS A 277 -13.25 25.51 20.59
CA LYS A 277 -13.22 26.03 21.96
C LYS A 277 -14.56 25.92 22.70
N VAL A 278 -15.63 25.59 22.02
CA VAL A 278 -16.96 25.43 22.64
C VAL A 278 -17.23 23.95 22.83
N PRO A 279 -17.04 23.38 24.04
CA PRO A 279 -17.48 22.02 24.32
C PRO A 279 -18.99 21.97 24.13
N ALA A 280 -19.47 21.07 23.28
CA ALA A 280 -20.90 20.77 23.18
C ALA A 280 -21.33 20.17 24.52
N ARG A 281 -21.87 20.99 25.42
CA ARG A 281 -22.48 20.51 26.65
C ARG A 281 -23.74 19.75 26.27
N LYS A 282 -23.80 18.48 26.63
CA LYS A 282 -24.96 17.61 26.45
C LYS A 282 -26.15 17.98 27.34
N ASP A 283 -25.98 18.90 28.29
CA ASP A 283 -27.01 19.31 29.22
C ASP A 283 -27.72 20.56 28.71
N ILE A 284 -28.73 20.35 27.87
CA ILE A 284 -29.78 21.34 27.70
C ILE A 284 -30.56 21.31 29.03
N ASN A 285 -30.17 22.17 29.96
CA ASN A 285 -30.94 22.33 31.19
C ASN A 285 -32.26 23.01 30.78
N THR A 286 -33.35 22.30 30.86
CA THR A 286 -34.70 22.79 30.55
C THR A 286 -35.12 23.98 31.38
N GLU A 287 -34.44 24.22 32.49
CA GLU A 287 -34.68 25.38 33.39
C GLU A 287 -34.07 26.70 32.83
N PHE A 288 -33.13 26.61 31.85
CA PHE A 288 -32.50 27.80 31.25
C PHE A 288 -32.52 27.73 29.69
N PRO A 289 -33.70 27.88 29.08
CA PRO A 289 -33.83 27.71 27.65
C PRO A 289 -33.08 28.77 26.81
N LEU A 290 -32.77 29.94 27.41
CA LEU A 290 -32.02 31.04 26.76
C LEU A 290 -30.51 31.00 27.00
N ARG A 291 -29.98 29.96 27.63
CA ARG A 291 -28.55 29.80 27.82
C ARG A 291 -27.83 29.71 26.46
N ASN A 292 -26.82 30.52 26.24
CA ASN A 292 -26.08 30.75 25.00
C ASN A 292 -26.77 31.72 23.98
N PHE A 293 -27.98 32.21 24.23
CA PHE A 293 -28.61 33.25 23.41
C PHE A 293 -28.46 34.64 24.04
N VAL A 294 -28.12 34.71 25.33
CA VAL A 294 -27.90 35.96 26.04
C VAL A 294 -26.42 36.05 26.39
N THR A 295 -25.76 37.07 25.87
CA THR A 295 -24.38 37.43 26.19
C THR A 295 -24.35 38.73 26.96
N CYS A 296 -23.52 38.84 27.98
CA CYS A 296 -23.26 40.08 28.70
C CYS A 296 -22.43 41.04 27.82
N GLU A 297 -22.55 42.34 28.01
CA GLU A 297 -21.67 43.35 27.35
C GLU A 297 -20.16 43.05 27.61
N CYS A 298 -19.82 42.35 28.67
CA CYS A 298 -18.45 41.90 28.92
C CYS A 298 -18.01 40.69 28.07
N GLY A 299 -18.85 40.11 27.22
CA GLY A 299 -18.56 38.99 26.35
C GLY A 299 -18.63 37.62 27.02
N SER A 300 -19.08 37.51 28.25
CA SER A 300 -19.34 36.25 28.95
C SER A 300 -20.73 35.72 28.61
N ALA A 301 -20.85 34.43 28.29
CA ALA A 301 -22.12 33.74 28.03
C ALA A 301 -22.63 33.01 29.29
#